data_a375f7938b3306ccd8f661aa62c79e48
#
_entry.id   a375f7938b3306ccd8f661aa62c79e48
#
_cell.length_a   1.000
_cell.length_b   1.000
_cell.length_c   1.000
_cell.angle_alpha   90.00
_cell.angle_beta   90.00
_cell.angle_gamma   90.00
#
_symmetry.space_group_name_H-M   'P 1'
#
loop_
_entity.id
_entity.type
_entity.pdbx_description
1 polymer ?
#
loop_
_entity_poly.entity_id
_entity_poly.type
_entity_poly.pdbx_seq_one_letter_code
_entity_poly.pdbx_strand_id
1 'polypeptide(L)'
;MAKHMDRREFLSRAGALGAGVGLASLGGSGLLAAEAAKGAPNCEKLGWRFGVTAYTFRHLALCEAAEQVAALGLRYIEGFTWQKLSAKKPNVVTNETMSADDRKETKARLADTGVQLVSCYCQAMAQEDACRKLFDWAKEMGMEALVAEPPLNAYDMLAKLCDEYQLSLAVHNHPQPSFYWSPDMLLKAAEGRTKRIGGCCDTGHWARSGIKPVEALKKLEGRIVSLHLKDVAKFGDPKCPCVPFGAGEGDIAGIVKEIRRQGIKPLFTIEHEVTSPKLVEEVAACIAYFDKAAGEKE
;
A
#
# COMPACT_ATOMS: atom_id res chain seq x y z
N MET A 1 22.24 22.82 -20.21
CA MET A 1 22.83 22.78 -18.85
C MET A 1 21.76 23.16 -17.85
N ALA A 2 21.09 22.19 -17.24
CA ALA A 2 20.08 22.42 -16.20
C ALA A 2 20.82 22.53 -14.87
N LYS A 3 20.66 23.64 -14.16
CA LYS A 3 21.23 23.86 -12.83
C LYS A 3 20.52 22.95 -11.82
N HIS A 4 21.29 22.16 -11.11
CA HIS A 4 20.84 21.39 -9.93
C HIS A 4 20.37 22.39 -8.87
N MET A 5 19.13 22.25 -8.43
CA MET A 5 18.54 23.05 -7.36
C MET A 5 18.90 22.39 -6.01
N ASP A 6 19.52 23.15 -5.11
CA ASP A 6 19.94 22.72 -3.78
C ASP A 6 18.72 22.55 -2.86
N ARG A 7 18.81 21.61 -1.91
CA ARG A 7 17.79 21.28 -0.90
C ARG A 7 17.31 22.50 -0.11
N ARG A 8 18.18 23.48 0.13
CA ARG A 8 17.84 24.75 0.79
C ARG A 8 16.99 25.67 -0.09
N GLU A 9 17.26 25.70 -1.39
CA GLU A 9 16.50 26.51 -2.36
C GLU A 9 15.09 25.97 -2.59
N PHE A 10 14.91 24.64 -2.54
CA PHE A 10 13.59 24.00 -2.60
C PHE A 10 12.73 24.32 -1.38
N LEU A 11 13.32 24.28 -0.19
CA LEU A 11 12.61 24.58 1.07
C LEU A 11 12.30 26.07 1.24
N SER A 12 13.14 26.99 0.70
CA SER A 12 12.91 28.43 0.77
C SER A 12 11.81 28.91 -0.19
N ARG A 13 11.59 28.24 -1.31
CA ARG A 13 10.51 28.56 -2.26
C ARG A 13 9.13 28.06 -1.82
N ALA A 14 9.08 27.08 -0.95
CA ALA A 14 7.81 26.62 -0.33
C ALA A 14 7.31 27.55 0.80
N GLY A 15 8.15 28.47 1.28
CA GLY A 15 7.85 29.36 2.41
C GLY A 15 7.49 30.81 2.09
N ALA A 16 7.48 31.24 0.83
CA ALA A 16 7.35 32.65 0.46
C ALA A 16 6.11 32.93 -0.41
N LEU A 17 4.91 32.67 0.08
CA LEU A 17 3.66 33.24 -0.43
C LEU A 17 2.67 33.41 0.73
N GLY A 18 2.77 34.53 1.41
CA GLY A 18 1.82 34.86 2.45
C GLY A 18 2.13 36.20 3.17
N ALA A 19 1.96 37.32 2.52
CA ALA A 19 1.61 38.60 3.17
C ALA A 19 1.15 39.65 2.15
N GLY A 20 -0.11 40.01 2.19
CA GLY A 20 -0.65 41.13 1.41
C GLY A 20 -2.15 41.31 1.70
N VAL A 21 -2.44 42.32 2.48
CA VAL A 21 -3.75 42.76 3.03
C VAL A 21 -4.71 43.21 1.94
N GLY A 22 -6.03 42.95 2.13
CA GLY A 22 -7.11 43.64 1.42
C GLY A 22 -8.49 43.07 1.77
N LEU A 23 -9.24 43.76 2.62
CA LEU A 23 -10.66 43.47 2.92
C LEU A 23 -11.55 43.74 1.70
N ALA A 24 -12.44 42.83 1.38
CA ALA A 24 -13.83 43.12 1.00
C ALA A 24 -14.67 41.84 0.97
N SER A 25 -15.83 41.93 1.62
CA SER A 25 -16.86 40.95 1.79
C SER A 25 -17.52 40.47 0.51
N LEU A 26 -17.85 39.16 0.43
CA LEU A 26 -19.22 38.64 0.12
C LEU A 26 -19.16 37.09 -0.06
N GLY A 27 -20.14 36.45 0.51
CA GLY A 27 -20.41 35.05 0.68
C GLY A 27 -19.99 34.10 -0.44
N GLY A 28 -19.16 33.16 -0.07
CA GLY A 28 -18.79 31.98 -0.84
C GLY A 28 -18.14 31.02 0.11
N SER A 29 -18.70 29.83 0.24
CA SER A 29 -18.19 28.73 1.06
C SER A 29 -16.74 28.43 0.68
N GLY A 30 -15.80 29.12 1.33
CA GLY A 30 -14.37 28.84 1.22
C GLY A 30 -14.10 27.50 1.91
N LEU A 31 -13.91 26.45 1.13
CA LEU A 31 -13.06 25.36 1.57
C LEU A 31 -11.67 25.97 1.83
N LEU A 32 -11.42 26.33 3.09
CA LEU A 32 -10.07 26.52 3.58
C LEU A 32 -9.37 25.20 3.30
N ALA A 33 -8.41 25.21 2.38
CA ALA A 33 -7.43 24.13 2.28
C ALA A 33 -6.68 24.12 3.62
N ALA A 34 -7.20 23.33 4.56
CA ALA A 34 -6.47 22.99 5.76
C ALA A 34 -5.13 22.41 5.26
N GLU A 35 -4.00 22.93 5.74
CA GLU A 35 -2.71 22.26 5.57
C GLU A 35 -2.92 20.81 5.94
N ALA A 36 -2.88 19.94 4.95
CA ALA A 36 -3.16 18.52 5.15
C ALA A 36 -2.17 18.03 6.20
N ALA A 37 -2.67 17.59 7.34
CA ALA A 37 -1.85 17.03 8.40
C ALA A 37 -0.99 15.93 7.79
N LYS A 38 0.34 16.08 7.85
CA LYS A 38 1.24 15.07 7.31
C LYS A 38 1.20 13.84 8.20
N GLY A 39 1.13 12.65 7.58
CA GLY A 39 1.11 11.38 8.28
C GLY A 39 -0.27 10.95 8.79
N ALA A 40 -0.29 9.91 9.62
CA ALA A 40 -1.49 9.28 10.15
C ALA A 40 -1.40 9.06 11.67
N PRO A 41 -1.43 10.13 12.49
CA PRO A 41 -1.18 10.05 13.93
C PRO A 41 -2.21 9.22 14.71
N ASN A 42 -3.46 9.11 14.24
CA ASN A 42 -4.45 8.26 14.88
C ASN A 42 -4.20 6.77 14.59
N CYS A 43 -3.78 6.45 13.37
CA CYS A 43 -3.30 5.10 13.04
C CYS A 43 -2.09 4.71 13.91
N GLU A 44 -1.13 5.61 14.10
CA GLU A 44 0.04 5.37 14.95
C GLU A 44 -0.35 5.11 16.41
N LYS A 45 -1.30 5.87 16.98
CA LYS A 45 -1.84 5.64 18.33
C LYS A 45 -2.48 4.27 18.51
N LEU A 46 -3.12 3.75 17.45
CA LEU A 46 -3.67 2.39 17.43
C LEU A 46 -2.59 1.32 17.24
N GLY A 47 -1.35 1.72 16.95
CA GLY A 47 -0.26 0.83 16.57
C GLY A 47 -0.48 0.21 15.19
N TRP A 48 -1.25 0.87 14.34
CA TRP A 48 -1.48 0.49 12.96
C TRP A 48 -0.35 0.99 12.05
N ARG A 49 0.03 0.18 11.10
CA ARG A 49 1.02 0.52 10.09
C ARG A 49 0.30 0.91 8.82
N PHE A 50 0.36 2.20 8.50
CA PHE A 50 -0.30 2.76 7.33
C PHE A 50 0.74 3.28 6.34
N GLY A 51 0.67 2.84 5.11
CA GLY A 51 1.61 3.12 4.04
C GLY A 51 0.94 3.24 2.68
N VAL A 52 1.76 3.13 1.63
CA VAL A 52 1.30 3.20 0.23
C VAL A 52 1.93 2.05 -0.55
N THR A 53 1.20 1.44 -1.49
CA THR A 53 1.86 0.58 -2.46
C THR A 53 2.64 1.45 -3.44
N ALA A 54 3.85 1.04 -3.79
CA ALA A 54 4.62 1.71 -4.83
C ALA A 54 3.89 1.72 -6.19
N TYR A 55 2.90 0.84 -6.36
CA TYR A 55 2.07 0.79 -7.55
C TYR A 55 1.18 2.04 -7.72
N THR A 56 0.79 2.68 -6.64
CA THR A 56 0.17 4.02 -6.67
C THR A 56 1.06 5.03 -7.40
N PHE A 57 2.37 4.97 -7.16
CA PHE A 57 3.39 5.79 -7.81
C PHE A 57 4.17 5.00 -8.89
N ARG A 58 3.50 4.09 -9.64
CA ARG A 58 4.12 3.19 -10.62
C ARG A 58 4.91 3.86 -11.75
N HIS A 59 4.74 5.17 -11.92
CA HIS A 59 5.54 5.99 -12.83
C HIS A 59 6.92 6.34 -12.25
N LEU A 60 7.14 6.14 -10.95
CA LEU A 60 8.40 6.32 -10.25
C LEU A 60 9.11 4.97 -10.04
N ALA A 61 10.41 5.01 -9.85
CA ALA A 61 11.14 3.87 -9.35
C ALA A 61 10.99 3.75 -7.81
N LEU A 62 11.35 2.61 -7.21
CA LEU A 62 11.10 2.33 -5.79
C LEU A 62 11.65 3.41 -4.86
N CYS A 63 12.90 3.84 -5.09
CA CYS A 63 13.53 4.82 -4.20
C CYS A 63 12.83 6.18 -4.25
N GLU A 64 12.44 6.62 -5.43
CA GLU A 64 11.72 7.88 -5.63
C GLU A 64 10.26 7.77 -5.11
N ALA A 65 9.63 6.60 -5.22
CA ALA A 65 8.33 6.35 -4.60
C ALA A 65 8.42 6.39 -3.06
N ALA A 66 9.49 5.85 -2.47
CA ALA A 66 9.73 5.93 -1.02
C ALA A 66 9.93 7.39 -0.56
N GLU A 67 10.62 8.21 -1.34
CA GLU A 67 10.77 9.65 -1.08
C GLU A 67 9.39 10.36 -1.07
N GLN A 68 8.47 9.99 -1.98
CA GLN A 68 7.09 10.51 -1.98
C GLN A 68 6.32 10.07 -0.74
N VAL A 69 6.44 8.80 -0.34
CA VAL A 69 5.81 8.27 0.89
C VAL A 69 6.30 9.02 2.13
N ALA A 70 7.62 9.26 2.23
CA ALA A 70 8.20 10.07 3.30
C ALA A 70 7.69 11.51 3.30
N ALA A 71 7.58 12.15 2.13
CA ALA A 71 7.06 13.51 1.98
C ALA A 71 5.60 13.64 2.43
N LEU A 72 4.80 12.56 2.29
CA LEU A 72 3.44 12.45 2.80
C LEU A 72 3.37 12.17 4.32
N GLY A 73 4.51 11.98 4.98
CA GLY A 73 4.59 11.71 6.42
C GLY A 73 4.34 10.25 6.79
N LEU A 74 4.36 9.33 5.83
CA LEU A 74 4.21 7.89 6.08
C LEU A 74 5.57 7.19 6.11
N ARG A 75 5.59 5.98 6.70
CA ARG A 75 6.83 5.23 6.98
C ARG A 75 6.86 3.83 6.36
N TYR A 76 5.82 3.43 5.64
CA TYR A 76 5.71 2.07 5.11
C TYR A 76 5.40 2.10 3.62
N ILE A 77 6.10 1.25 2.87
CA ILE A 77 5.89 1.07 1.44
C ILE A 77 5.84 -0.43 1.12
N GLU A 78 4.96 -0.80 0.19
CA GLU A 78 4.99 -2.09 -0.47
C GLU A 78 5.56 -1.92 -1.88
N GLY A 79 6.57 -2.70 -2.24
CA GLY A 79 7.17 -2.72 -3.59
C GLY A 79 6.47 -3.72 -4.52
N PHE A 80 6.99 -3.82 -5.74
CA PHE A 80 6.63 -4.90 -6.67
C PHE A 80 7.85 -5.33 -7.50
N THR A 81 7.98 -6.63 -7.75
CA THR A 81 9.24 -7.24 -8.23
C THR A 81 9.69 -6.84 -9.64
N TRP A 82 8.87 -6.16 -10.42
CA TRP A 82 9.23 -5.60 -11.74
C TRP A 82 9.41 -4.08 -11.72
N GLN A 83 9.41 -3.47 -10.54
CA GLN A 83 9.66 -2.04 -10.40
C GLN A 83 11.13 -1.72 -10.57
N LYS A 84 11.45 -0.65 -11.28
CA LYS A 84 12.81 -0.13 -11.35
C LYS A 84 13.29 0.28 -9.96
N LEU A 85 14.59 0.06 -9.69
CA LEU A 85 15.16 0.35 -8.39
C LEU A 85 15.22 1.87 -8.13
N SER A 86 15.78 2.61 -9.07
CA SER A 86 15.89 4.08 -8.97
C SER A 86 16.10 4.72 -10.34
N ALA A 87 15.90 6.02 -10.43
CA ALA A 87 16.21 6.80 -11.63
C ALA A 87 17.69 6.72 -12.03
N LYS A 88 18.60 6.53 -11.06
CA LYS A 88 20.04 6.35 -11.30
C LYS A 88 20.39 4.95 -11.79
N LYS A 89 19.57 3.94 -11.51
CA LYS A 89 19.75 2.54 -11.90
C LYS A 89 18.51 2.00 -12.63
N PRO A 90 18.18 2.54 -13.80
CA PRO A 90 16.93 2.24 -14.50
C PRO A 90 16.83 0.81 -15.05
N ASN A 91 17.97 0.12 -15.13
CA ASN A 91 18.06 -1.28 -15.61
C ASN A 91 18.05 -2.30 -14.48
N VAL A 92 18.11 -1.88 -13.23
CA VAL A 92 17.99 -2.74 -12.05
C VAL A 92 16.51 -2.76 -11.62
N VAL A 93 15.95 -3.94 -11.44
CA VAL A 93 14.62 -4.15 -10.90
C VAL A 93 14.70 -4.56 -9.43
N THR A 94 13.65 -4.24 -8.68
CA THR A 94 13.57 -4.48 -7.24
C THR A 94 13.09 -5.89 -6.96
N ASN A 95 14.01 -6.87 -7.05
CA ASN A 95 13.68 -8.27 -6.79
C ASN A 95 14.92 -9.07 -6.34
N GLU A 96 14.79 -10.39 -6.27
CA GLU A 96 15.82 -11.33 -5.83
C GLU A 96 17.07 -11.34 -6.70
N THR A 97 17.01 -10.78 -7.92
CA THR A 97 18.17 -10.71 -8.83
C THR A 97 19.09 -9.52 -8.55
N MET A 98 18.73 -8.63 -7.63
CA MET A 98 19.58 -7.51 -7.21
C MET A 98 20.92 -8.00 -6.70
N SER A 99 22.01 -7.29 -7.07
CA SER A 99 23.33 -7.54 -6.48
C SER A 99 23.35 -7.20 -4.98
N ALA A 100 24.34 -7.73 -4.25
CA ALA A 100 24.52 -7.40 -2.83
C ALA A 100 24.72 -5.88 -2.61
N ASP A 101 25.45 -5.22 -3.52
CA ASP A 101 25.66 -3.76 -3.47
C ASP A 101 24.35 -2.99 -3.70
N ASP A 102 23.50 -3.43 -4.66
CA ASP A 102 22.20 -2.80 -4.89
C ASP A 102 21.29 -2.95 -3.67
N ARG A 103 21.26 -4.12 -3.04
CA ARG A 103 20.48 -4.35 -1.80
C ARG A 103 20.97 -3.46 -0.66
N LYS A 104 22.29 -3.35 -0.48
CA LYS A 104 22.90 -2.47 0.54
C LYS A 104 22.56 -1.01 0.28
N GLU A 105 22.71 -0.53 -0.96
CA GLU A 105 22.36 0.84 -1.31
C GLU A 105 20.87 1.12 -1.11
N THR A 106 20.00 0.18 -1.49
CA THR A 106 18.55 0.30 -1.30
C THR A 106 18.20 0.43 0.18
N LYS A 107 18.77 -0.43 1.03
CA LYS A 107 18.56 -0.34 2.49
C LYS A 107 19.02 1.00 3.05
N ALA A 108 20.16 1.50 2.61
CA ALA A 108 20.66 2.82 3.04
C ALA A 108 19.72 3.95 2.61
N ARG A 109 19.28 3.97 1.34
CA ARG A 109 18.35 4.99 0.84
C ARG A 109 17.00 4.96 1.54
N LEU A 110 16.45 3.78 1.80
CA LEU A 110 15.22 3.63 2.58
C LEU A 110 15.39 4.15 4.01
N ALA A 111 16.52 3.82 4.66
CA ALA A 111 16.83 4.32 6.00
C ALA A 111 16.95 5.85 6.03
N ASP A 112 17.58 6.47 5.01
CA ASP A 112 17.70 7.94 4.88
C ASP A 112 16.33 8.63 4.76
N THR A 113 15.34 7.97 4.16
CA THR A 113 13.96 8.49 4.07
C THR A 113 13.12 8.19 5.32
N GLY A 114 13.56 7.25 6.17
CA GLY A 114 12.78 6.71 7.28
C GLY A 114 11.61 5.83 6.84
N VAL A 115 11.60 5.36 5.58
CA VAL A 115 10.57 4.48 5.02
C VAL A 115 11.06 3.04 5.03
N GLN A 116 10.21 2.11 5.44
CA GLN A 116 10.46 0.68 5.47
C GLN A 116 9.75 -0.02 4.32
N LEU A 117 10.48 -0.83 3.56
CA LEU A 117 9.92 -1.76 2.58
C LEU A 117 9.44 -3.00 3.34
N VAL A 118 8.14 -3.09 3.61
CA VAL A 118 7.57 -4.10 4.51
C VAL A 118 7.01 -5.31 3.78
N SER A 119 6.67 -5.16 2.52
CA SER A 119 6.17 -6.22 1.65
C SER A 119 6.52 -5.95 0.19
N CYS A 120 6.40 -6.97 -0.63
CA CYS A 120 6.59 -6.84 -2.07
C CYS A 120 5.62 -7.76 -2.82
N TYR A 121 4.96 -7.19 -3.84
CA TYR A 121 4.13 -7.98 -4.76
C TYR A 121 5.03 -8.74 -5.73
N CYS A 122 4.88 -10.07 -5.76
CA CYS A 122 5.68 -10.99 -6.54
C CYS A 122 4.84 -11.65 -7.65
N GLN A 123 5.46 -11.85 -8.80
CA GLN A 123 4.89 -12.67 -9.87
C GLN A 123 5.23 -14.14 -9.63
N ALA A 124 4.34 -15.03 -10.07
CA ALA A 124 4.52 -16.47 -10.24
C ALA A 124 5.35 -17.19 -9.15
N MET A 125 4.76 -17.46 -8.00
CA MET A 125 5.36 -18.26 -6.92
C MET A 125 5.01 -19.75 -7.09
N ALA A 126 5.52 -20.39 -8.14
CA ALA A 126 5.15 -21.75 -8.51
C ALA A 126 6.25 -22.80 -8.31
N GLN A 127 7.53 -22.39 -8.38
CA GLN A 127 8.69 -23.28 -8.34
C GLN A 127 9.49 -23.03 -7.07
N GLU A 128 9.85 -24.11 -6.33
CA GLU A 128 10.47 -24.01 -5.02
C GLU A 128 11.78 -23.20 -5.03
N ASP A 129 12.70 -23.51 -5.96
CA ASP A 129 13.99 -22.81 -6.02
C ASP A 129 13.85 -21.31 -6.30
N ALA A 130 12.89 -20.92 -7.14
CA ALA A 130 12.58 -19.52 -7.40
C ALA A 130 11.95 -18.85 -6.18
N CYS A 131 11.04 -19.54 -5.51
CA CYS A 131 10.41 -19.04 -4.28
C CYS A 131 11.47 -18.87 -3.17
N ARG A 132 12.40 -19.81 -2.98
CA ARG A 132 13.46 -19.67 -1.97
C ARG A 132 14.29 -18.41 -2.20
N LYS A 133 14.67 -18.10 -3.44
CA LYS A 133 15.39 -16.86 -3.76
C LYS A 133 14.59 -15.61 -3.39
N LEU A 134 13.28 -15.61 -3.64
CA LEU A 134 12.40 -14.50 -3.23
C LEU A 134 12.31 -14.39 -1.70
N PHE A 135 12.20 -15.50 -0.98
CA PHE A 135 12.17 -15.51 0.49
C PHE A 135 13.50 -15.07 1.09
N ASP A 136 14.64 -15.54 0.54
CA ASP A 136 15.99 -15.09 0.96
C ASP A 136 16.11 -13.57 0.80
N TRP A 137 15.75 -13.05 -0.38
CA TRP A 137 15.79 -11.63 -0.66
C TRP A 137 14.85 -10.83 0.25
N ALA A 138 13.62 -11.28 0.43
CA ALA A 138 12.66 -10.61 1.31
C ALA A 138 13.18 -10.54 2.76
N LYS A 139 13.75 -11.65 3.25
CA LYS A 139 14.36 -11.72 4.59
C LYS A 139 15.53 -10.77 4.73
N GLU A 140 16.43 -10.73 3.74
CA GLU A 140 17.59 -9.83 3.73
C GLU A 140 17.16 -8.35 3.68
N MET A 141 16.10 -8.04 2.93
CA MET A 141 15.55 -6.68 2.84
C MET A 141 14.73 -6.27 4.06
N GLY A 142 14.49 -7.19 5.00
CA GLY A 142 13.73 -6.91 6.23
C GLY A 142 12.22 -6.86 6.03
N MET A 143 11.70 -7.49 4.99
CA MET A 143 10.26 -7.60 4.74
C MET A 143 9.59 -8.57 5.72
N GLU A 144 8.29 -8.43 5.88
CA GLU A 144 7.45 -9.27 6.74
C GLU A 144 6.52 -10.18 5.93
N ALA A 145 6.25 -9.81 4.69
CA ALA A 145 5.36 -10.56 3.80
C ALA A 145 5.78 -10.45 2.33
N LEU A 146 5.47 -11.50 1.59
CA LEU A 146 5.40 -11.50 0.13
C LEU A 146 3.93 -11.48 -0.27
N VAL A 147 3.58 -10.66 -1.25
CA VAL A 147 2.22 -10.55 -1.79
C VAL A 147 2.19 -11.23 -3.15
N ALA A 148 1.25 -12.12 -3.40
CA ALA A 148 1.17 -12.85 -4.67
C ALA A 148 -0.20 -13.50 -4.90
N GLU A 149 -0.38 -14.03 -6.11
CA GLU A 149 -1.49 -14.92 -6.50
C GLU A 149 -0.94 -16.29 -6.96
N PRO A 150 -0.45 -17.14 -6.04
CA PRO A 150 0.17 -18.40 -6.40
C PRO A 150 -0.83 -19.40 -7.00
N PRO A 151 -0.38 -20.33 -7.86
CA PRO A 151 -1.22 -21.44 -8.27
C PRO A 151 -1.52 -22.38 -7.10
N LEU A 152 -2.70 -22.99 -7.08
CA LEU A 152 -3.18 -23.82 -5.95
C LEU A 152 -2.23 -24.94 -5.54
N ASN A 153 -1.53 -25.53 -6.50
CA ASN A 153 -0.59 -26.64 -6.25
C ASN A 153 0.72 -26.19 -5.57
N ALA A 154 0.97 -24.88 -5.42
CA ALA A 154 2.17 -24.37 -4.76
C ALA A 154 2.00 -24.17 -3.24
N TYR A 155 0.77 -24.20 -2.71
CA TYR A 155 0.51 -23.79 -1.33
C TYR A 155 1.17 -24.63 -0.26
N ASP A 156 1.32 -25.96 -0.46
CA ASP A 156 1.98 -26.82 0.53
C ASP A 156 3.48 -26.52 0.63
N MET A 157 4.12 -26.23 -0.50
CA MET A 157 5.50 -25.77 -0.55
C MET A 157 5.62 -24.36 0.05
N LEU A 158 4.75 -23.42 -0.31
CA LEU A 158 4.77 -22.06 0.22
C LEU A 158 4.50 -22.01 1.72
N ALA A 159 3.63 -22.87 2.24
CA ALA A 159 3.39 -22.98 3.68
C ALA A 159 4.67 -23.36 4.46
N LYS A 160 5.44 -24.33 3.93
CA LYS A 160 6.73 -24.72 4.51
C LYS A 160 7.74 -23.56 4.48
N LEU A 161 7.83 -22.83 3.34
CA LEU A 161 8.71 -21.67 3.22
C LEU A 161 8.29 -20.54 4.18
N CYS A 162 7.00 -20.26 4.30
CA CYS A 162 6.51 -19.26 5.25
C CYS A 162 6.94 -19.57 6.69
N ASP A 163 6.87 -20.82 7.09
CA ASP A 163 7.26 -21.25 8.44
C ASP A 163 8.79 -21.28 8.61
N GLU A 164 9.54 -21.72 7.59
CA GLU A 164 11.01 -21.77 7.60
C GLU A 164 11.59 -20.34 7.73
N TYR A 165 11.12 -19.41 6.89
CA TYR A 165 11.63 -18.04 6.83
C TYR A 165 10.99 -17.10 7.87
N GLN A 166 9.91 -17.52 8.52
CA GLN A 166 9.10 -16.69 9.40
C GLN A 166 8.54 -15.45 8.68
N LEU A 167 8.20 -15.60 7.40
CA LEU A 167 7.56 -14.60 6.55
C LEU A 167 6.11 -14.99 6.25
N SER A 168 5.26 -14.02 6.01
CA SER A 168 3.88 -14.27 5.59
C SER A 168 3.74 -14.28 4.06
N LEU A 169 2.82 -15.09 3.56
CA LEU A 169 2.30 -14.99 2.20
C LEU A 169 0.92 -14.33 2.26
N ALA A 170 0.84 -13.13 1.73
CA ALA A 170 -0.39 -12.36 1.62
C ALA A 170 -0.99 -12.58 0.22
N VAL A 171 -2.03 -13.39 0.14
CA VAL A 171 -2.69 -13.72 -1.13
C VAL A 171 -3.54 -12.55 -1.56
N HIS A 172 -3.21 -11.98 -2.72
CA HIS A 172 -3.91 -10.83 -3.28
C HIS A 172 -5.15 -11.27 -4.07
N ASN A 173 -6.15 -10.42 -4.09
CA ASN A 173 -7.36 -10.61 -4.91
C ASN A 173 -7.45 -9.54 -5.99
N HIS A 174 -7.56 -9.95 -7.25
CA HIS A 174 -8.01 -9.12 -8.36
C HIS A 174 -9.51 -9.32 -8.61
N PRO A 175 -10.20 -8.42 -9.35
CA PRO A 175 -11.60 -8.63 -9.69
C PRO A 175 -11.76 -9.80 -10.64
N GLN A 176 -13.00 -10.27 -10.81
CA GLN A 176 -13.29 -11.28 -11.82
C GLN A 176 -12.74 -10.87 -13.21
N PRO A 177 -12.14 -11.79 -13.97
CA PRO A 177 -12.17 -13.26 -13.81
C PRO A 177 -10.97 -13.86 -13.05
N SER A 178 -10.21 -13.08 -12.24
CA SER A 178 -9.12 -13.62 -11.43
C SER A 178 -9.60 -14.78 -10.54
N PHE A 179 -8.71 -15.78 -10.34
CA PHE A 179 -9.04 -16.92 -9.49
C PHE A 179 -9.36 -16.50 -8.05
N TYR A 180 -8.60 -15.53 -7.49
CA TYR A 180 -8.75 -15.09 -6.10
C TYR A 180 -9.74 -13.92 -5.91
N TRP A 181 -10.66 -13.71 -6.86
CA TRP A 181 -11.64 -12.61 -6.77
C TRP A 181 -12.54 -12.65 -5.52
N SER A 182 -12.72 -13.82 -4.92
CA SER A 182 -13.60 -14.05 -3.78
C SER A 182 -12.82 -14.47 -2.54
N PRO A 183 -13.23 -14.03 -1.32
CA PRO A 183 -12.62 -14.48 -0.06
C PRO A 183 -12.69 -16.00 0.14
N ASP A 184 -13.67 -16.69 -0.46
CA ASP A 184 -13.79 -18.15 -0.40
C ASP A 184 -12.58 -18.86 -1.04
N MET A 185 -12.07 -18.30 -2.12
CA MET A 185 -10.91 -18.86 -2.81
C MET A 185 -9.65 -18.77 -1.96
N LEU A 186 -9.48 -17.67 -1.23
CA LEU A 186 -8.40 -17.53 -0.27
C LEU A 186 -8.55 -18.53 0.89
N LEU A 187 -9.74 -18.65 1.47
CA LEU A 187 -9.99 -19.60 2.57
C LEU A 187 -9.67 -21.03 2.14
N LYS A 188 -10.10 -21.40 0.93
CA LYS A 188 -9.78 -22.73 0.36
C LYS A 188 -8.27 -22.93 0.19
N ALA A 189 -7.55 -21.91 -0.30
CA ALA A 189 -6.10 -21.95 -0.46
C ALA A 189 -5.35 -22.02 0.88
N ALA A 190 -5.90 -21.43 1.93
CA ALA A 190 -5.30 -21.38 3.27
C ALA A 190 -5.75 -22.52 4.20
N GLU A 191 -6.70 -23.35 3.76
CA GLU A 191 -7.27 -24.43 4.58
C GLU A 191 -6.21 -25.44 5.01
N GLY A 192 -6.18 -25.79 6.30
CA GLY A 192 -5.23 -26.74 6.88
C GLY A 192 -3.77 -26.28 6.92
N ARG A 193 -3.47 -25.02 6.53
CA ARG A 193 -2.11 -24.49 6.41
C ARG A 193 -1.79 -23.45 7.49
N THR A 194 -0.51 -23.16 7.63
CA THR A 194 0.01 -22.15 8.57
C THR A 194 -0.78 -20.84 8.54
N LYS A 195 -0.89 -20.17 9.67
CA LYS A 195 -1.52 -18.82 9.77
C LYS A 195 -0.71 -17.74 9.09
N ARG A 196 0.52 -18.02 8.65
CA ARG A 196 1.31 -17.12 7.83
C ARG A 196 0.79 -16.97 6.40
N ILE A 197 -0.10 -17.86 5.95
CA ILE A 197 -0.85 -17.69 4.71
C ILE A 197 -2.19 -17.04 5.02
N GLY A 198 -2.37 -15.83 4.50
CA GLY A 198 -3.60 -15.05 4.65
C GLY A 198 -3.79 -14.08 3.50
N GLY A 199 -4.73 -13.14 3.64
CA GLY A 199 -5.07 -12.20 2.57
C GLY A 199 -4.23 -10.94 2.58
N CYS A 200 -3.81 -10.50 1.39
CA CYS A 200 -3.66 -9.11 1.04
C CYS A 200 -5.01 -8.66 0.48
N CYS A 201 -5.85 -8.12 1.36
CA CYS A 201 -7.26 -7.87 1.08
C CYS A 201 -7.42 -6.59 0.26
N ASP A 202 -7.59 -6.70 -1.06
CA ASP A 202 -7.87 -5.54 -1.91
C ASP A 202 -9.35 -5.19 -1.89
N THR A 203 -9.66 -4.12 -1.18
CA THR A 203 -11.04 -3.69 -0.90
C THR A 203 -11.75 -3.17 -2.14
N GLY A 204 -11.03 -2.50 -3.05
CA GLY A 204 -11.60 -1.97 -4.28
C GLY A 204 -11.87 -3.07 -5.30
N HIS A 205 -11.04 -4.08 -5.37
CA HIS A 205 -11.28 -5.21 -6.27
C HIS A 205 -12.49 -6.05 -5.84
N TRP A 206 -12.71 -6.19 -4.52
CA TRP A 206 -13.96 -6.76 -4.04
C TRP A 206 -15.16 -5.90 -4.40
N ALA A 207 -15.09 -4.59 -4.14
CA ALA A 207 -16.18 -3.67 -4.47
C ALA A 207 -16.50 -3.70 -5.98
N ARG A 208 -15.49 -3.70 -6.86
CA ARG A 208 -15.67 -3.87 -8.32
C ARG A 208 -16.33 -5.19 -8.68
N SER A 209 -16.09 -6.25 -7.91
CA SER A 209 -16.69 -7.58 -8.11
C SER A 209 -18.07 -7.74 -7.45
N GLY A 210 -18.64 -6.67 -6.89
CA GLY A 210 -19.93 -6.72 -6.21
C GLY A 210 -19.89 -7.40 -4.84
N ILE A 211 -18.69 -7.54 -4.23
CA ILE A 211 -18.51 -8.08 -2.88
C ILE A 211 -18.30 -6.89 -1.93
N LYS A 212 -19.13 -6.81 -0.88
CA LYS A 212 -18.97 -5.80 0.16
C LYS A 212 -17.68 -6.04 0.94
N PRO A 213 -16.71 -5.09 0.96
CA PRO A 213 -15.42 -5.31 1.59
C PRO A 213 -15.52 -5.67 3.08
N VAL A 214 -16.42 -5.06 3.81
CA VAL A 214 -16.65 -5.35 5.23
C VAL A 214 -17.06 -6.80 5.45
N GLU A 215 -17.97 -7.33 4.63
CA GLU A 215 -18.41 -8.73 4.75
C GLU A 215 -17.29 -9.72 4.36
N ALA A 216 -16.47 -9.35 3.36
CA ALA A 216 -15.30 -10.14 3.00
C ALA A 216 -14.27 -10.20 4.14
N LEU A 217 -14.02 -9.06 4.82
CA LEU A 217 -13.11 -8.99 5.97
C LEU A 217 -13.62 -9.79 7.16
N LYS A 218 -14.92 -9.76 7.47
CA LYS A 218 -15.52 -10.61 8.49
C LYS A 218 -15.30 -12.11 8.19
N LYS A 219 -15.50 -12.48 6.93
CA LYS A 219 -15.31 -13.87 6.49
C LYS A 219 -13.85 -14.33 6.60
N LEU A 220 -12.89 -13.41 6.43
CA LEU A 220 -11.46 -13.66 6.52
C LEU A 220 -10.88 -13.44 7.93
N GLU A 221 -11.70 -13.29 8.96
CA GLU A 221 -11.22 -13.12 10.33
C GLU A 221 -10.20 -14.19 10.72
N GLY A 222 -9.03 -13.75 11.24
CA GLY A 222 -7.90 -14.62 11.56
C GLY A 222 -7.03 -15.05 10.35
N ARG A 223 -7.31 -14.50 9.15
CA ARG A 223 -6.54 -14.74 7.91
C ARG A 223 -6.18 -13.45 7.16
N ILE A 224 -6.22 -12.30 7.81
CA ILE A 224 -5.85 -11.01 7.21
C ILE A 224 -4.38 -10.72 7.55
N VAL A 225 -3.53 -10.59 6.53
CA VAL A 225 -2.11 -10.22 6.64
C VAL A 225 -1.93 -8.73 6.35
N SER A 226 -2.46 -8.27 5.22
CA SER A 226 -2.42 -6.86 4.79
C SER A 226 -3.68 -6.47 4.05
N LEU A 227 -3.86 -5.16 3.81
CA LEU A 227 -4.95 -4.64 3.00
C LEU A 227 -4.39 -3.67 1.95
N HIS A 228 -4.84 -3.85 0.70
CA HIS A 228 -4.81 -2.79 -0.29
C HIS A 228 -6.12 -2.01 -0.21
N LEU A 229 -6.02 -0.79 0.25
CA LEU A 229 -7.16 0.08 0.40
C LEU A 229 -7.40 0.84 -0.90
N LYS A 230 -8.55 0.62 -1.50
CA LYS A 230 -9.06 1.34 -2.67
C LYS A 230 -10.49 1.78 -2.39
N ASP A 231 -10.81 3.03 -2.63
CA ASP A 231 -12.19 3.46 -2.81
C ASP A 231 -12.50 3.54 -4.30
N VAL A 232 -13.70 3.17 -4.68
CA VAL A 232 -14.12 3.04 -6.08
C VAL A 232 -15.38 3.86 -6.32
N ALA A 233 -15.44 4.48 -7.50
CA ALA A 233 -16.53 5.39 -7.85
C ALA A 233 -17.91 4.73 -7.81
N LYS A 234 -17.98 3.41 -8.11
CA LYS A 234 -19.26 2.68 -8.16
C LYS A 234 -19.08 1.23 -7.76
N PHE A 235 -19.90 0.78 -6.81
CA PHE A 235 -19.96 -0.60 -6.37
C PHE A 235 -20.53 -1.52 -7.48
N GLY A 236 -19.92 -2.68 -7.67
CA GLY A 236 -20.34 -3.68 -8.65
C GLY A 236 -20.01 -3.34 -10.11
N ASP A 237 -19.25 -2.28 -10.35
CA ASP A 237 -18.78 -1.95 -11.69
C ASP A 237 -17.29 -2.31 -11.84
N PRO A 238 -16.95 -3.38 -12.62
CA PRO A 238 -15.58 -3.86 -12.77
C PRO A 238 -14.62 -2.83 -13.39
N LYS A 239 -15.16 -1.82 -14.08
CA LYS A 239 -14.38 -0.81 -14.82
C LYS A 239 -14.34 0.55 -14.14
N CYS A 240 -15.01 0.71 -12.99
CA CYS A 240 -15.04 2.00 -12.32
C CYS A 240 -13.64 2.43 -11.87
N PRO A 241 -13.31 3.73 -11.96
CA PRO A 241 -12.04 4.25 -11.49
C PRO A 241 -11.94 4.22 -9.96
N CYS A 242 -10.71 4.26 -9.44
CA CYS A 242 -10.47 4.64 -8.06
C CYS A 242 -10.80 6.14 -7.86
N VAL A 243 -11.25 6.46 -6.65
CA VAL A 243 -11.50 7.82 -6.19
C VAL A 243 -10.84 8.01 -4.82
N PRO A 244 -10.58 9.26 -4.37
CA PRO A 244 -10.12 9.50 -3.01
C PRO A 244 -11.07 8.89 -1.96
N PHE A 245 -10.53 8.41 -0.86
CA PHE A 245 -11.30 7.75 0.19
C PHE A 245 -12.46 8.61 0.69
N GLY A 246 -13.63 8.01 0.81
CA GLY A 246 -14.88 8.65 1.21
C GLY A 246 -15.63 9.34 0.06
N ALA A 247 -15.07 9.39 -1.14
CA ALA A 247 -15.75 9.92 -2.33
C ALA A 247 -16.43 8.83 -3.16
N GLY A 248 -16.24 7.56 -2.80
CA GLY A 248 -16.77 6.40 -3.51
C GLY A 248 -17.69 5.52 -2.68
N GLU A 249 -17.90 4.31 -3.19
CA GLU A 249 -18.83 3.31 -2.64
C GLU A 249 -18.08 2.09 -2.02
N GLY A 250 -16.77 2.24 -1.69
CA GLY A 250 -15.94 1.18 -1.12
C GLY A 250 -16.06 0.99 0.38
N ASP A 251 -16.78 1.87 1.09
CA ASP A 251 -17.04 1.84 2.55
C ASP A 251 -15.76 1.79 3.40
N ILE A 252 -14.82 2.68 3.13
CA ILE A 252 -13.54 2.76 3.88
C ILE A 252 -13.77 2.93 5.38
N ALA A 253 -14.77 3.71 5.80
CA ALA A 253 -15.10 3.88 7.22
C ALA A 253 -15.59 2.58 7.87
N GLY A 254 -16.41 1.80 7.18
CA GLY A 254 -16.85 0.47 7.62
C GLY A 254 -15.68 -0.53 7.72
N ILE A 255 -14.72 -0.47 6.80
CA ILE A 255 -13.50 -1.26 6.84
C ILE A 255 -12.70 -0.94 8.12
N VAL A 256 -12.50 0.35 8.44
CA VAL A 256 -11.80 0.78 9.66
C VAL A 256 -12.49 0.22 10.91
N LYS A 257 -13.82 0.33 11.01
CA LYS A 257 -14.60 -0.22 12.13
C LYS A 257 -14.44 -1.72 12.24
N GLU A 258 -14.50 -2.45 11.13
CA GLU A 258 -14.38 -3.90 11.14
C GLU A 258 -12.99 -4.36 11.60
N ILE A 259 -11.90 -3.73 11.13
CA ILE A 259 -10.55 -4.05 11.58
C ILE A 259 -10.35 -3.76 13.08
N ARG A 260 -10.98 -2.68 13.58
CA ARG A 260 -11.02 -2.41 15.03
C ARG A 260 -11.74 -3.51 15.80
N ARG A 261 -12.93 -3.90 15.33
CA ARG A 261 -13.71 -5.01 15.92
C ARG A 261 -12.88 -6.29 16.04
N GLN A 262 -12.11 -6.61 14.99
CA GLN A 262 -11.24 -7.79 15.01
C GLN A 262 -10.00 -7.64 15.91
N GLY A 263 -9.66 -6.41 16.33
CA GLY A 263 -8.50 -6.14 17.20
C GLY A 263 -7.15 -6.43 16.55
N ILE A 264 -7.09 -6.52 15.23
CA ILE A 264 -5.87 -6.84 14.47
C ILE A 264 -5.11 -5.60 14.03
N LYS A 265 -3.82 -5.78 13.73
CA LYS A 265 -2.92 -4.70 13.28
C LYS A 265 -2.22 -5.08 11.98
N PRO A 266 -2.96 -5.22 10.87
CA PRO A 266 -2.37 -5.55 9.59
C PRO A 266 -1.55 -4.37 9.05
N LEU A 267 -0.81 -4.60 7.97
CA LEU A 267 -0.30 -3.52 7.15
C LEU A 267 -1.45 -2.99 6.28
N PHE A 268 -1.70 -1.68 6.34
CA PHE A 268 -2.61 -1.00 5.43
C PHE A 268 -1.80 -0.24 4.39
N THR A 269 -2.09 -0.44 3.11
CA THR A 269 -1.48 0.34 2.04
C THR A 269 -2.55 0.95 1.14
N ILE A 270 -2.39 2.23 0.84
CA ILE A 270 -3.19 2.91 -0.18
C ILE A 270 -2.74 2.36 -1.54
N GLU A 271 -3.70 1.92 -2.36
CA GLU A 271 -3.46 1.60 -3.76
C GLU A 271 -4.41 2.38 -4.65
N HIS A 272 -4.00 3.62 -4.97
CA HIS A 272 -4.79 4.56 -5.77
C HIS A 272 -4.37 4.48 -7.23
N GLU A 273 -5.07 3.66 -8.02
CA GLU A 273 -4.71 3.30 -9.40
C GLU A 273 -5.26 4.30 -10.42
N VAL A 274 -4.84 5.55 -10.31
CA VAL A 274 -5.23 6.59 -11.27
C VAL A 274 -4.01 7.17 -11.99
N THR A 275 -4.24 7.79 -13.13
CA THR A 275 -3.28 8.69 -13.77
C THR A 275 -3.84 10.10 -13.63
N SER A 276 -3.29 10.85 -12.69
CA SER A 276 -3.80 12.18 -12.33
C SER A 276 -2.64 13.14 -12.11
N PRO A 277 -2.71 14.39 -12.60
CA PRO A 277 -1.73 15.42 -12.24
C PRO A 277 -1.83 15.81 -10.75
N LYS A 278 -2.90 15.39 -10.06
CA LYS A 278 -3.15 15.65 -8.63
C LYS A 278 -2.98 14.37 -7.78
N LEU A 279 -2.25 13.38 -8.29
CA LEU A 279 -2.10 12.09 -7.61
C LEU A 279 -1.62 12.23 -6.16
N VAL A 280 -0.65 13.11 -5.90
CA VAL A 280 -0.09 13.31 -4.56
C VAL A 280 -1.13 13.91 -3.62
N GLU A 281 -1.90 14.91 -4.07
CA GLU A 281 -2.99 15.52 -3.32
C GLU A 281 -4.14 14.52 -3.06
N GLU A 282 -4.45 13.67 -4.04
CA GLU A 282 -5.47 12.62 -3.90
C GLU A 282 -5.04 11.57 -2.86
N VAL A 283 -3.77 11.16 -2.87
CA VAL A 283 -3.21 10.26 -1.85
C VAL A 283 -3.19 10.93 -0.47
N ALA A 284 -2.85 12.22 -0.38
CA ALA A 284 -2.91 12.98 0.87
C ALA A 284 -4.34 13.03 1.43
N ALA A 285 -5.35 13.19 0.56
CA ALA A 285 -6.76 13.14 0.95
C ALA A 285 -7.16 11.73 1.47
N CYS A 286 -6.68 10.66 0.84
CA CYS A 286 -6.88 9.30 1.32
C CYS A 286 -6.27 9.10 2.73
N ILE A 287 -5.06 9.61 2.96
CA ILE A 287 -4.39 9.54 4.28
C ILE A 287 -5.24 10.26 5.33
N ALA A 288 -5.65 11.50 5.06
CA ALA A 288 -6.43 12.31 5.99
C ALA A 288 -7.78 11.66 6.33
N TYR A 289 -8.47 11.10 5.33
CA TYR A 289 -9.75 10.41 5.53
C TYR A 289 -9.59 9.17 6.41
N PHE A 290 -8.63 8.31 6.09
CA PHE A 290 -8.40 7.06 6.82
C PHE A 290 -7.97 7.33 8.26
N ASP A 291 -7.04 8.27 8.47
CA ASP A 291 -6.58 8.64 9.81
C ASP A 291 -7.70 9.26 10.66
N LYS A 292 -8.57 10.09 10.05
CA LYS A 292 -9.76 10.62 10.73
C LYS A 292 -10.68 9.48 11.16
N ALA A 293 -11.03 8.55 10.26
CA ALA A 293 -11.85 7.39 10.58
C ALA A 293 -11.23 6.52 11.68
N ALA A 294 -9.89 6.36 11.65
CA ALA A 294 -9.14 5.68 12.70
C ALA A 294 -9.19 6.41 14.05
N GLY A 295 -9.40 7.70 14.09
CA GLY A 295 -9.53 8.52 15.31
C GLY A 295 -10.95 8.59 15.90
N GLU A 296 -11.97 8.21 15.15
CA GLU A 296 -13.36 8.23 15.62
C GLU A 296 -13.55 7.19 16.74
N LYS A 297 -14.16 7.61 17.85
CA LYS A 297 -14.56 6.70 18.94
C LYS A 297 -15.83 5.98 18.55
N GLU A 298 -15.95 4.71 18.92
CA GLU A 298 -17.20 3.95 18.83
C GLU A 298 -18.29 4.53 19.69
#